data_746ce988edf28c7dc22516d3410cbcfd
#
_entry.id   746ce988edf28c7dc22516d3410cbcfd
#
_cell.length_a   1.000
_cell.length_b   1.000
_cell.length_c   1.000
_cell.angle_alpha   90.00
_cell.angle_beta   90.00
_cell.angle_gamma   90.00
#
_symmetry.space_group_name_H-M   'P 1'
#
loop_
_entity.id
_entity.type
_entity.pdbx_description
1 polymer ?
#
loop_
_entity_poly.entity_id
_entity_poly.type
_entity_poly.pdbx_seq_one_letter_code
_entity_poly.pdbx_strand_id
1 'polypeptide(L)'
;MRYGHFPTPKKPAVELDPTPLAYCQTGDHPDLFEAAQQPITAPAMKRRREFKAKKASEEGKPEPRATELDLYGVVVLKGFRNTPDDPRAAKRLIEYLRASGGVALWSLAWRLRHRLSALIDDVWTWENVSDELALLGQSRLDRFLQCARGQCGCDGAWRNYAELLLRQNGLDKVQLFTDIYRSIAQGRHESLPVVVLMGKFGGEGKSFLLAPLRKVFGEEYVQERPQKGNFPLLRLENMRVAVLDEWDLDEDTLPLSTQLLWFEGKAFPITRPQNKDYTGHLLYRGTAPVFVTCKEAALGPIMCKAKACLQAQTACQETMLLRRMRIYSLTVPLCIPEGQKVTECACCFAKLVCHYAATDQR
;
A
#
# COMPACT_ATOMS: atom_id res chain seq x y z
N MET A 1 49.81 -26.04 27.55
CA MET A 1 48.79 -25.47 28.44
C MET A 1 47.44 -25.93 27.95
N ARG A 2 46.71 -26.73 28.74
CA ARG A 2 45.39 -27.27 28.34
C ARG A 2 44.31 -26.30 28.79
N TYR A 3 43.50 -25.79 27.87
CA TYR A 3 42.32 -24.99 28.18
C TYR A 3 41.17 -25.92 28.60
N GLY A 4 40.69 -25.76 29.82
CA GLY A 4 39.57 -26.51 30.37
C GLY A 4 38.24 -26.00 29.77
N HIS A 5 37.40 -26.94 29.35
CA HIS A 5 36.02 -26.69 29.00
C HIS A 5 35.18 -26.39 30.29
N PHE A 6 34.60 -25.21 30.34
CA PHE A 6 33.53 -24.89 31.30
C PHE A 6 32.18 -25.35 30.74
N PRO A 7 31.38 -26.10 31.49
CA PRO A 7 30.04 -26.47 31.09
C PRO A 7 29.11 -25.26 31.15
N THR A 8 28.41 -24.97 30.03
CA THR A 8 27.33 -23.97 29.97
C THR A 8 26.14 -24.43 30.82
N PRO A 9 25.56 -23.58 31.69
CA PRO A 9 24.36 -23.94 32.45
C PRO A 9 23.18 -24.09 31.51
N LYS A 10 22.52 -25.26 31.52
CA LYS A 10 21.23 -25.48 30.85
C LYS A 10 20.18 -24.61 31.51
N LYS A 11 19.62 -23.66 30.77
CA LYS A 11 18.38 -22.96 31.17
C LYS A 11 17.25 -23.97 31.25
N PRO A 12 16.43 -23.93 32.31
CA PRO A 12 15.23 -24.78 32.39
C PRO A 12 14.29 -24.38 31.24
N ALA A 13 13.73 -25.38 30.59
CA ALA A 13 12.67 -25.18 29.60
C ALA A 13 11.47 -24.55 30.34
N VAL A 14 11.10 -23.35 29.96
CA VAL A 14 9.84 -22.73 30.38
C VAL A 14 8.76 -23.44 29.58
N GLU A 15 8.01 -24.32 30.22
CA GLU A 15 6.74 -24.80 29.71
C GLU A 15 5.83 -23.58 29.55
N LEU A 16 5.56 -23.20 28.31
CA LEU A 16 4.55 -22.19 28.00
C LEU A 16 3.19 -22.84 28.24
N ASP A 17 2.47 -22.33 29.21
CA ASP A 17 1.10 -22.72 29.49
C ASP A 17 0.23 -22.47 28.25
N PRO A 18 -0.38 -23.50 27.62
CA PRO A 18 -1.17 -23.35 26.39
C PRO A 18 -2.54 -22.71 26.62
N THR A 19 -2.90 -22.41 27.89
CA THR A 19 -4.23 -21.94 28.27
C THR A 19 -4.69 -20.62 27.59
N PRO A 20 -3.83 -19.61 27.29
CA PRO A 20 -4.30 -18.39 26.63
C PRO A 20 -4.75 -18.58 25.18
N LEU A 21 -4.16 -19.52 24.46
CA LEU A 21 -4.49 -19.75 23.03
C LEU A 21 -5.75 -20.60 22.83
N ALA A 22 -6.05 -21.52 23.75
CA ALA A 22 -7.25 -22.34 23.69
C ALA A 22 -8.52 -21.51 23.95
N TYR A 23 -8.43 -20.45 24.79
CA TYR A 23 -9.56 -19.60 25.13
C TYR A 23 -10.04 -18.71 23.95
N CYS A 24 -9.14 -18.39 23.02
CA CYS A 24 -9.49 -17.61 21.84
C CYS A 24 -10.12 -18.43 20.69
N GLN A 25 -10.11 -19.77 20.80
CA GLN A 25 -10.62 -20.65 19.72
C GLN A 25 -12.01 -21.22 19.98
N THR A 26 -12.54 -21.13 21.20
CA THR A 26 -13.78 -21.82 21.59
C THR A 26 -15.06 -20.99 21.45
N GLY A 27 -14.99 -19.72 21.05
CA GLY A 27 -16.20 -18.94 20.69
C GLY A 27 -17.20 -18.66 21.81
N ASP A 28 -16.87 -18.92 23.08
CA ASP A 28 -17.82 -18.87 24.21
C ASP A 28 -18.12 -17.45 24.76
N HIS A 29 -17.53 -16.40 24.16
CA HIS A 29 -17.84 -15.01 24.48
C HIS A 29 -17.94 -14.14 23.22
N PRO A 30 -19.04 -14.26 22.44
CA PRO A 30 -19.26 -13.44 21.25
C PRO A 30 -19.26 -11.93 21.56
N ASP A 31 -19.75 -11.54 22.74
CA ASP A 31 -19.89 -10.13 23.12
C ASP A 31 -18.54 -9.38 23.30
N LEU A 32 -17.48 -10.10 23.69
CA LEU A 32 -16.15 -9.51 23.84
C LEU A 32 -15.45 -9.32 22.50
N PHE A 33 -15.73 -10.18 21.53
CA PHE A 33 -15.16 -10.12 20.19
C PHE A 33 -15.82 -9.02 19.32
N GLU A 34 -17.15 -8.84 19.46
CA GLU A 34 -17.87 -7.75 18.82
C GLU A 34 -17.47 -6.38 19.39
N ALA A 35 -17.23 -6.28 20.70
CA ALA A 35 -16.77 -5.05 21.34
C ALA A 35 -15.37 -4.62 20.87
N ALA A 36 -14.49 -5.57 20.53
CA ALA A 36 -13.14 -5.31 20.03
C ALA A 36 -13.12 -4.90 18.54
N GLN A 37 -14.15 -5.27 17.76
CA GLN A 37 -14.24 -4.98 16.34
C GLN A 37 -14.95 -3.65 16.03
N GLN A 38 -15.59 -3.04 17.01
CA GLN A 38 -16.20 -1.73 16.79
C GLN A 38 -15.11 -0.65 16.86
N PRO A 39 -14.88 0.10 15.77
CA PRO A 39 -14.00 1.25 15.85
C PRO A 39 -14.54 2.20 16.92
N ILE A 40 -13.67 2.66 17.82
CA ILE A 40 -14.02 3.69 18.82
C ILE A 40 -14.33 4.96 18.03
N THR A 41 -15.56 5.09 17.58
CA THR A 41 -16.00 6.23 16.76
C THR A 41 -16.05 7.49 17.61
N ALA A 42 -15.68 8.63 17.04
CA ALA A 42 -15.79 9.94 17.67
C ALA A 42 -17.14 10.20 18.37
N PRO A 43 -18.29 9.68 17.89
CA PRO A 43 -19.58 9.75 18.58
C PRO A 43 -19.62 9.04 19.93
N ALA A 44 -18.93 7.90 20.09
CA ALA A 44 -18.92 7.17 21.37
C ALA A 44 -18.13 7.94 22.46
N MET A 45 -17.05 8.58 22.07
CA MET A 45 -16.31 9.49 22.97
C MET A 45 -17.14 10.71 23.36
N LYS A 46 -17.90 11.29 22.42
CA LYS A 46 -18.79 12.43 22.68
C LYS A 46 -19.87 12.09 23.71
N ARG A 47 -20.57 10.95 23.53
CA ARG A 47 -21.61 10.47 24.49
C ARG A 47 -21.02 10.21 25.89
N ARG A 48 -19.83 9.62 25.99
CA ARG A 48 -19.19 9.37 27.28
C ARG A 48 -18.76 10.66 27.98
N ARG A 49 -18.42 11.73 27.24
CA ARG A 49 -18.10 13.06 27.78
C ARG A 49 -19.33 13.79 28.24
N GLU A 50 -20.39 13.79 27.45
CA GLU A 50 -21.67 14.38 27.80
C GLU A 50 -22.25 13.74 29.07
N PHE A 51 -22.14 12.41 29.21
CA PHE A 51 -22.56 11.69 30.39
C PHE A 51 -21.72 12.06 31.64
N LYS A 52 -20.38 12.19 31.51
CA LYS A 52 -19.49 12.62 32.60
C LYS A 52 -19.73 14.08 32.99
N ALA A 53 -19.91 14.96 32.04
CA ALA A 53 -20.21 16.37 32.27
C ALA A 53 -21.56 16.53 32.99
N LYS A 54 -22.60 15.83 32.53
CA LYS A 54 -23.91 15.82 33.16
C LYS A 54 -23.87 15.31 34.60
N LYS A 55 -23.16 14.18 34.83
CA LYS A 55 -22.99 13.63 36.18
C LYS A 55 -22.20 14.58 37.11
N ALA A 56 -21.17 15.27 36.60
CA ALA A 56 -20.37 16.24 37.36
C ALA A 56 -21.17 17.49 37.72
N SER A 57 -22.08 17.97 36.86
CA SER A 57 -22.95 19.11 37.17
C SER A 57 -24.04 18.76 38.18
N GLU A 58 -24.55 17.53 38.16
CA GLU A 58 -25.56 17.02 39.12
C GLU A 58 -24.97 16.81 40.53
N GLU A 59 -23.64 16.49 40.63
CA GLU A 59 -22.97 16.22 41.90
C GLU A 59 -22.24 17.47 42.48
N GLY A 60 -22.34 18.64 41.84
CA GLY A 60 -21.62 19.87 42.29
C GLY A 60 -20.11 19.77 42.22
N LYS A 61 -19.56 18.81 41.46
CA LYS A 61 -18.12 18.63 41.28
C LYS A 61 -17.58 19.65 40.27
N PRO A 62 -16.34 20.15 40.47
CA PRO A 62 -15.72 21.09 39.54
C PRO A 62 -15.64 20.45 38.13
N GLU A 63 -15.91 21.25 37.10
CA GLU A 63 -15.82 20.81 35.71
C GLU A 63 -14.51 20.06 35.44
N PRO A 64 -14.57 18.92 34.72
CA PRO A 64 -13.35 18.15 34.42
C PRO A 64 -12.34 19.03 33.67
N ARG A 65 -11.13 19.09 34.22
CA ARG A 65 -10.03 19.86 33.59
C ARG A 65 -9.78 19.32 32.18
N ALA A 66 -9.55 20.23 31.23
CA ALA A 66 -9.18 19.85 29.87
C ALA A 66 -7.87 19.03 29.89
N THR A 67 -7.83 17.99 29.12
CA THR A 67 -6.71 17.05 29.00
C THR A 67 -6.05 17.14 27.61
N GLU A 68 -4.86 16.56 27.46
CA GLU A 68 -4.20 16.45 26.15
C GLU A 68 -5.06 15.66 25.16
N LEU A 69 -5.84 14.68 25.63
CA LEU A 69 -6.75 13.92 24.79
C LEU A 69 -7.91 14.76 24.22
N ASP A 70 -8.34 15.78 24.97
CA ASP A 70 -9.36 16.72 24.49
C ASP A 70 -8.78 17.62 23.39
N LEU A 71 -7.51 18.00 23.55
CA LEU A 71 -6.78 18.76 22.55
C LEU A 71 -6.54 17.93 21.27
N TYR A 72 -6.18 16.65 21.41
CA TYR A 72 -6.10 15.68 20.34
C TYR A 72 -7.40 15.67 19.50
N GLY A 73 -8.55 15.52 20.17
CA GLY A 73 -9.84 15.52 19.48
C GLY A 73 -10.10 16.79 18.65
N VAL A 74 -9.64 17.96 19.12
CA VAL A 74 -9.76 19.21 18.36
C VAL A 74 -8.80 19.23 17.16
N VAL A 75 -7.57 18.75 17.33
CA VAL A 75 -6.58 18.68 16.24
C VAL A 75 -7.10 17.85 15.08
N VAL A 76 -7.61 16.65 15.37
CA VAL A 76 -8.18 15.74 14.35
C VAL A 76 -9.43 16.33 13.71
N LEU A 77 -10.41 16.75 14.54
CA LEU A 77 -11.71 17.25 14.06
C LEU A 77 -11.59 18.50 13.17
N LYS A 78 -10.60 19.36 13.45
CA LYS A 78 -10.38 20.61 12.71
C LYS A 78 -9.27 20.54 11.70
N GLY A 79 -8.59 19.39 11.60
CA GLY A 79 -7.55 19.16 10.60
C GLY A 79 -6.28 20.02 10.80
N PHE A 80 -5.93 20.40 12.05
CA PHE A 80 -4.68 21.12 12.28
C PHE A 80 -3.50 20.21 12.04
N ARG A 81 -2.74 20.45 10.97
CA ARG A 81 -1.56 19.66 10.57
C ARG A 81 -0.41 20.61 10.22
N ASN A 82 0.81 20.26 10.66
CA ASN A 82 2.02 20.88 10.15
C ASN A 82 2.29 20.33 8.75
N THR A 83 2.56 21.22 7.81
CA THR A 83 2.98 20.85 6.44
C THR A 83 4.26 21.60 6.12
N PRO A 84 5.06 21.13 5.14
CA PRO A 84 6.26 21.86 4.69
C PRO A 84 5.95 23.31 4.31
N ASP A 85 4.77 23.55 3.72
CA ASP A 85 4.33 24.88 3.26
C ASP A 85 3.71 25.71 4.40
N ASP A 86 3.23 25.08 5.47
CA ASP A 86 2.63 25.76 6.62
C ASP A 86 2.98 25.08 7.96
N PRO A 87 4.14 25.43 8.55
CA PRO A 87 4.58 24.89 9.84
C PRO A 87 3.91 25.56 11.05
N ARG A 88 2.84 26.37 10.84
CA ARG A 88 2.23 27.21 11.87
C ARG A 88 0.95 26.62 12.48
N ALA A 89 0.71 25.32 12.33
CA ALA A 89 -0.51 24.67 12.84
C ALA A 89 -0.73 24.91 14.35
N ALA A 90 0.34 24.89 15.14
CA ALA A 90 0.27 25.16 16.59
C ALA A 90 -0.27 26.57 16.90
N LYS A 91 0.18 27.60 16.16
CA LYS A 91 -0.33 28.98 16.32
C LYS A 91 -1.80 29.06 15.93
N ARG A 92 -2.18 28.50 14.79
CA ARG A 92 -3.58 28.49 14.33
C ARG A 92 -4.51 27.76 15.32
N LEU A 93 -4.06 26.66 15.91
CA LEU A 93 -4.81 25.94 16.94
C LEU A 93 -5.05 26.82 18.18
N ILE A 94 -4.02 27.54 18.68
CA ILE A 94 -4.14 28.46 19.81
C ILE A 94 -5.14 29.58 19.49
N GLU A 95 -5.04 30.20 18.32
CA GLU A 95 -5.94 31.24 17.86
C GLU A 95 -7.38 30.75 17.73
N TYR A 96 -7.56 29.57 17.13
CA TYR A 96 -8.87 28.92 17.03
C TYR A 96 -9.51 28.68 18.41
N LEU A 97 -8.75 28.10 19.36
CA LEU A 97 -9.23 27.83 20.72
C LEU A 97 -9.56 29.10 21.47
N ARG A 98 -8.79 30.18 21.26
CA ARG A 98 -9.09 31.49 21.81
C ARG A 98 -10.38 32.07 21.27
N ALA A 99 -10.59 31.97 19.95
CA ALA A 99 -11.79 32.50 19.28
C ALA A 99 -13.06 31.69 19.61
N SER A 100 -12.90 30.38 19.83
CA SER A 100 -14.03 29.47 20.13
C SER A 100 -14.55 29.58 21.59
N GLY A 101 -13.95 30.39 22.43
CA GLY A 101 -14.35 30.58 23.84
C GLY A 101 -14.05 29.40 24.77
N GLY A 102 -13.33 28.40 24.32
CA GLY A 102 -12.92 27.21 25.10
C GLY A 102 -11.79 27.50 26.09
N VAL A 103 -12.05 28.28 27.15
CA VAL A 103 -11.05 28.78 28.11
C VAL A 103 -10.14 27.68 28.65
N ALA A 104 -10.72 26.49 28.99
CA ALA A 104 -9.96 25.38 29.56
C ALA A 104 -8.98 24.76 28.51
N LEU A 105 -9.43 24.55 27.28
CA LEU A 105 -8.59 24.03 26.19
C LEU A 105 -7.55 25.05 25.73
N TRP A 106 -7.94 26.32 25.62
CA TRP A 106 -7.00 27.39 25.32
C TRP A 106 -5.91 27.50 26.37
N SER A 107 -6.26 27.49 27.68
CA SER A 107 -5.29 27.53 28.79
C SER A 107 -4.36 26.32 28.76
N LEU A 108 -4.86 25.12 28.42
CA LEU A 108 -4.04 23.92 28.22
C LEU A 108 -3.07 24.08 27.05
N ALA A 109 -3.58 24.47 25.88
CA ALA A 109 -2.77 24.68 24.67
C ALA A 109 -1.69 25.73 24.89
N TRP A 110 -2.00 26.83 25.62
CA TRP A 110 -1.04 27.85 26.00
C TRP A 110 0.06 27.33 26.92
N ARG A 111 -0.25 26.51 27.89
CA ARG A 111 0.74 25.82 28.74
C ARG A 111 1.64 24.89 27.95
N LEU A 112 1.10 24.19 26.97
CA LEU A 112 1.81 23.26 26.12
C LEU A 112 2.45 23.91 24.88
N ARG A 113 2.40 25.23 24.74
CA ARG A 113 2.80 25.96 23.52
C ARG A 113 4.15 25.55 22.92
N HIS A 114 5.11 25.19 23.78
CA HIS A 114 6.45 24.76 23.35
C HIS A 114 6.50 23.33 22.82
N ARG A 115 5.51 22.48 23.17
CA ARG A 115 5.36 21.09 22.74
C ARG A 115 4.21 20.90 21.76
N LEU A 116 3.42 21.94 21.50
CA LEU A 116 2.17 21.82 20.76
C LEU A 116 2.38 21.40 19.31
N SER A 117 3.48 21.82 18.69
CA SER A 117 3.84 21.38 17.34
C SER A 117 4.13 19.89 17.31
N ALA A 118 4.97 19.40 18.22
CA ALA A 118 5.27 17.97 18.33
C ALA A 118 4.01 17.15 18.67
N LEU A 119 3.14 17.64 19.55
CA LEU A 119 1.87 16.98 19.86
C LEU A 119 0.97 16.87 18.62
N ILE A 120 0.91 17.89 17.78
CA ILE A 120 0.16 17.83 16.51
C ILE A 120 0.75 16.77 15.59
N ASP A 121 2.07 16.68 15.48
CA ASP A 121 2.76 15.69 14.65
C ASP A 121 2.54 14.26 15.19
N ASP A 122 2.62 14.09 16.52
CA ASP A 122 2.30 12.82 17.18
C ASP A 122 0.85 12.39 16.94
N VAL A 123 -0.12 13.30 17.02
CA VAL A 123 -1.54 13.06 16.72
C VAL A 123 -1.70 12.47 15.32
N TRP A 124 -1.09 13.10 14.32
CA TRP A 124 -1.20 12.62 12.95
C TRP A 124 -0.42 11.34 12.69
N THR A 125 0.68 11.12 13.41
CA THR A 125 1.39 9.84 13.38
C THR A 125 0.48 8.72 13.88
N TRP A 126 -0.24 8.92 14.99
CA TRP A 126 -1.18 7.92 15.53
C TRP A 126 -2.41 7.72 14.63
N GLU A 127 -2.99 8.77 14.07
CA GLU A 127 -4.09 8.65 13.12
C GLU A 127 -3.66 7.90 11.85
N ASN A 128 -2.49 8.20 11.31
CA ASN A 128 -1.94 7.48 10.16
C ASN A 128 -1.72 5.99 10.49
N VAL A 129 -1.19 5.64 11.68
CA VAL A 129 -1.04 4.24 12.11
C VAL A 129 -2.38 3.53 12.19
N SER A 130 -3.44 4.19 12.69
CA SER A 130 -4.79 3.62 12.72
C SER A 130 -5.32 3.35 11.32
N ASP A 131 -5.14 4.30 10.39
CA ASP A 131 -5.52 4.14 8.99
C ASP A 131 -4.68 3.05 8.30
N GLU A 132 -3.38 2.99 8.58
CA GLU A 132 -2.49 1.93 8.09
C GLU A 132 -2.91 0.55 8.57
N LEU A 133 -3.23 0.40 9.86
CA LEU A 133 -3.72 -0.86 10.42
C LEU A 133 -5.05 -1.28 9.80
N ALA A 134 -5.97 -0.33 9.60
CA ALA A 134 -7.22 -0.58 8.89
C ALA A 134 -6.99 -1.01 7.44
N LEU A 135 -6.03 -0.37 6.76
CA LEU A 135 -5.61 -0.74 5.40
C LEU A 135 -4.95 -2.13 5.37
N LEU A 136 -4.10 -2.44 6.34
CA LEU A 136 -3.44 -3.75 6.44
C LEU A 136 -4.44 -4.89 6.67
N GLY A 137 -5.53 -4.63 7.39
CA GLY A 137 -6.62 -5.58 7.61
C GLY A 137 -7.51 -5.86 6.38
N GLN A 138 -7.50 -4.98 5.37
CA GLN A 138 -8.28 -5.16 4.15
C GLN A 138 -7.55 -6.04 3.14
N SER A 139 -8.30 -6.90 2.41
CA SER A 139 -7.72 -7.57 1.25
C SER A 139 -7.42 -6.57 0.12
N ARG A 140 -6.52 -6.96 -0.81
CA ARG A 140 -6.24 -6.14 -2.00
C ARG A 140 -7.51 -5.86 -2.81
N LEU A 141 -8.35 -6.89 -2.98
CA LEU A 141 -9.59 -6.78 -3.72
C LEU A 141 -10.59 -5.85 -3.02
N ASP A 142 -10.76 -5.96 -1.70
CA ASP A 142 -11.67 -5.09 -0.95
C ASP A 142 -11.27 -3.63 -1.08
N ARG A 143 -9.97 -3.33 -0.94
CA ARG A 143 -9.44 -1.98 -1.14
C ARG A 143 -9.71 -1.48 -2.55
N PHE A 144 -9.50 -2.32 -3.57
CA PHE A 144 -9.75 -1.99 -4.96
C PHE A 144 -11.23 -1.70 -5.22
N LEU A 145 -12.12 -2.56 -4.72
CA LEU A 145 -13.57 -2.39 -4.83
C LEU A 145 -14.08 -1.18 -4.06
N GLN A 146 -13.48 -0.85 -2.92
CA GLN A 146 -13.77 0.38 -2.18
C GLN A 146 -13.47 1.62 -3.03
N CYS A 147 -12.33 1.66 -3.71
CA CYS A 147 -12.02 2.74 -4.65
C CYS A 147 -13.02 2.82 -5.80
N ALA A 148 -13.48 1.67 -6.32
CA ALA A 148 -14.49 1.63 -7.38
C ALA A 148 -15.85 2.20 -6.94
N ARG A 149 -16.21 2.05 -5.66
CA ARG A 149 -17.45 2.61 -5.08
C ARG A 149 -17.33 4.09 -4.71
N GLY A 150 -16.11 4.60 -4.64
CA GLY A 150 -15.83 5.97 -4.23
C GLY A 150 -16.34 7.03 -5.22
N GLN A 151 -16.30 8.28 -4.80
CA GLN A 151 -16.56 9.42 -5.68
C GLN A 151 -15.30 9.77 -6.49
N CYS A 152 -15.51 10.14 -7.75
CA CYS A 152 -14.44 10.53 -8.65
C CYS A 152 -14.15 12.02 -8.52
N GLY A 153 -12.90 12.38 -8.16
CA GLY A 153 -12.48 13.79 -8.08
C GLY A 153 -11.94 14.36 -9.40
N CYS A 154 -11.91 13.57 -10.50
CA CYS A 154 -11.38 14.00 -11.81
C CYS A 154 -12.46 14.15 -12.89
N ASP A 155 -13.73 14.12 -12.52
CA ASP A 155 -14.91 14.23 -13.43
C ASP A 155 -14.82 13.28 -14.64
N GLY A 156 -14.17 12.12 -14.48
CA GLY A 156 -13.99 11.14 -15.55
C GLY A 156 -12.84 11.43 -16.51
N ALA A 157 -12.13 12.53 -16.37
CA ALA A 157 -11.08 12.93 -17.31
C ALA A 157 -10.04 11.82 -17.50
N TRP A 158 -9.51 11.22 -16.42
CA TRP A 158 -8.55 10.12 -16.52
C TRP A 158 -9.11 8.94 -17.34
N ARG A 159 -10.36 8.55 -17.07
CA ARG A 159 -11.02 7.44 -17.78
C ARG A 159 -11.12 7.70 -19.28
N ASN A 160 -11.53 8.90 -19.67
CA ASN A 160 -11.68 9.27 -21.07
C ASN A 160 -10.34 9.15 -21.83
N TYR A 161 -9.25 9.61 -21.22
CA TYR A 161 -7.91 9.48 -21.81
C TYR A 161 -7.40 8.03 -21.81
N ALA A 162 -7.69 7.24 -20.77
CA ALA A 162 -7.35 5.82 -20.76
C ALA A 162 -8.09 5.05 -21.86
N GLU A 163 -9.40 5.27 -22.02
CA GLU A 163 -10.20 4.65 -23.09
C GLU A 163 -9.75 5.09 -24.49
N LEU A 164 -9.38 6.36 -24.65
CA LEU A 164 -8.81 6.89 -25.89
C LEU A 164 -7.49 6.17 -26.25
N LEU A 165 -6.58 6.10 -25.28
CA LEU A 165 -5.28 5.44 -25.43
C LEU A 165 -5.45 3.98 -25.88
N LEU A 166 -6.31 3.22 -25.21
CA LEU A 166 -6.55 1.82 -25.51
C LEU A 166 -7.16 1.63 -26.90
N ARG A 167 -8.10 2.51 -27.27
CA ARG A 167 -8.71 2.49 -28.60
C ARG A 167 -7.73 2.82 -29.72
N GLN A 168 -6.90 3.86 -29.54
CA GLN A 168 -5.89 4.26 -30.52
C GLN A 168 -4.85 3.18 -30.78
N ASN A 169 -4.54 2.39 -29.75
CA ASN A 169 -3.58 1.29 -29.84
C ASN A 169 -4.23 -0.06 -30.21
N GLY A 170 -5.55 -0.11 -30.43
CA GLY A 170 -6.25 -1.34 -30.80
C GLY A 170 -6.17 -2.45 -29.72
N LEU A 171 -5.96 -2.08 -28.46
CA LEU A 171 -5.80 -3.04 -27.38
C LEU A 171 -7.14 -3.70 -27.01
N ASP A 172 -7.10 -5.02 -26.77
CA ASP A 172 -8.22 -5.73 -26.17
C ASP A 172 -8.40 -5.30 -24.70
N LYS A 173 -9.37 -4.41 -24.52
CA LYS A 173 -9.69 -3.83 -23.21
C LYS A 173 -10.21 -4.87 -22.23
N VAL A 174 -11.03 -5.81 -22.72
CA VAL A 174 -11.62 -6.86 -21.90
C VAL A 174 -10.51 -7.73 -21.34
N GLN A 175 -9.64 -8.22 -22.21
CA GLN A 175 -8.52 -9.06 -21.80
C GLN A 175 -7.55 -8.33 -20.85
N LEU A 176 -7.16 -7.09 -21.19
CA LEU A 176 -6.24 -6.33 -20.36
C LEU A 176 -6.79 -6.10 -18.95
N PHE A 177 -8.02 -5.60 -18.84
CA PHE A 177 -8.59 -5.27 -17.54
C PHE A 177 -9.02 -6.51 -16.76
N THR A 178 -9.39 -7.60 -17.43
CA THR A 178 -9.60 -8.90 -16.77
C THR A 178 -8.28 -9.41 -16.16
N ASP A 179 -7.18 -9.33 -16.89
CA ASP A 179 -5.87 -9.73 -16.35
C ASP A 179 -5.44 -8.88 -15.16
N ILE A 180 -5.66 -7.56 -15.22
CA ILE A 180 -5.40 -6.65 -14.09
C ILE A 180 -6.29 -7.03 -12.90
N TYR A 181 -7.59 -7.22 -13.12
CA TYR A 181 -8.53 -7.60 -12.05
C TYR A 181 -8.15 -8.92 -11.39
N ARG A 182 -7.91 -9.97 -12.20
CA ARG A 182 -7.50 -11.30 -11.69
C ARG A 182 -6.19 -11.22 -10.90
N SER A 183 -5.22 -10.45 -11.40
CA SER A 183 -3.95 -10.24 -10.71
C SER A 183 -4.14 -9.56 -9.35
N ILE A 184 -5.01 -8.56 -9.24
CA ILE A 184 -5.34 -7.88 -7.97
C ILE A 184 -6.07 -8.85 -7.03
N ALA A 185 -7.07 -9.58 -7.52
CA ALA A 185 -7.91 -10.47 -6.72
C ALA A 185 -7.14 -11.68 -6.18
N GLN A 186 -6.38 -12.36 -7.05
CA GLN A 186 -5.70 -13.62 -6.71
C GLN A 186 -4.25 -13.40 -6.30
N GLY A 187 -3.66 -12.26 -6.68
CA GLY A 187 -2.24 -12.00 -6.51
C GLY A 187 -1.40 -12.76 -7.54
N ARG A 188 -0.08 -12.83 -7.25
CA ARG A 188 0.85 -13.52 -8.13
C ARG A 188 0.68 -15.03 -7.98
N HIS A 189 0.37 -15.70 -9.09
CA HIS A 189 0.16 -17.15 -9.19
C HIS A 189 0.68 -17.66 -10.53
N GLU A 190 1.12 -18.90 -10.60
CA GLU A 190 1.72 -19.51 -11.81
C GLU A 190 0.78 -19.51 -13.02
N SER A 191 -0.54 -19.64 -12.79
CA SER A 191 -1.54 -19.63 -13.86
C SER A 191 -1.87 -18.24 -14.40
N LEU A 192 -1.42 -17.15 -13.73
CA LEU A 192 -1.70 -15.79 -14.14
C LEU A 192 -0.44 -15.15 -14.76
N PRO A 193 -0.52 -14.63 -15.97
CA PRO A 193 0.60 -13.92 -16.57
C PRO A 193 0.83 -12.58 -15.88
N VAL A 194 2.08 -12.13 -15.84
CA VAL A 194 2.43 -10.75 -15.51
C VAL A 194 1.94 -9.84 -16.63
N VAL A 195 1.19 -8.81 -16.29
CA VAL A 195 0.73 -7.81 -17.26
C VAL A 195 1.90 -6.89 -17.61
N VAL A 196 2.27 -6.85 -18.88
CA VAL A 196 3.37 -6.03 -19.39
C VAL A 196 2.84 -5.03 -20.42
N LEU A 197 2.99 -3.75 -20.16
CA LEU A 197 2.73 -2.68 -21.10
C LEU A 197 4.05 -2.32 -21.81
N MET A 198 4.16 -2.66 -23.08
CA MET A 198 5.36 -2.40 -23.87
C MET A 198 5.11 -1.21 -24.82
N GLY A 199 6.06 -0.28 -24.92
CA GLY A 199 6.03 0.83 -25.86
C GLY A 199 7.32 0.96 -26.62
N LYS A 200 7.27 1.64 -27.77
CA LYS A 200 8.41 1.72 -28.69
C LYS A 200 9.37 2.85 -28.32
N PHE A 201 8.86 4.04 -28.07
CA PHE A 201 9.69 5.24 -27.97
C PHE A 201 9.66 5.92 -26.59
N GLY A 202 8.55 5.86 -25.88
CA GLY A 202 8.22 6.66 -24.71
C GLY A 202 7.05 7.62 -25.01
N GLY A 203 6.34 8.04 -23.95
CA GLY A 203 5.16 8.89 -24.12
C GLY A 203 3.90 8.18 -24.59
N GLU A 204 3.94 6.85 -24.79
CA GLU A 204 2.76 6.06 -25.20
C GLU A 204 1.71 5.88 -24.09
N GLY A 205 1.94 6.40 -22.90
CA GLY A 205 0.97 6.34 -21.80
C GLY A 205 0.97 5.03 -20.98
N LYS A 206 2.02 4.22 -21.04
CA LYS A 206 2.17 3.00 -20.23
C LYS A 206 2.06 3.29 -18.74
N SER A 207 2.93 4.16 -18.24
CA SER A 207 2.94 4.57 -16.84
C SER A 207 1.64 5.29 -16.46
N PHE A 208 1.02 6.06 -17.35
CA PHE A 208 -0.28 6.70 -17.15
C PHE A 208 -1.38 5.67 -16.83
N LEU A 209 -1.39 4.49 -17.50
CA LEU A 209 -2.37 3.44 -17.25
C LEU A 209 -2.19 2.77 -15.88
N LEU A 210 -0.94 2.60 -15.40
CA LEU A 210 -0.66 1.90 -14.14
C LEU A 210 -0.47 2.82 -12.94
N ALA A 211 -0.22 4.11 -13.15
CA ALA A 211 -0.03 5.09 -12.07
C ALA A 211 -1.17 5.10 -11.03
N PRO A 212 -2.46 4.93 -11.40
CA PRO A 212 -3.53 4.88 -10.42
C PRO A 212 -3.41 3.76 -9.38
N LEU A 213 -2.64 2.69 -9.64
CA LEU A 213 -2.37 1.63 -8.66
C LEU A 213 -1.72 2.19 -7.39
N ARG A 214 -0.83 3.21 -7.52
CA ARG A 214 -0.22 3.90 -6.37
C ARG A 214 -1.28 4.61 -5.53
N LYS A 215 -2.27 5.23 -6.18
CA LYS A 215 -3.38 5.91 -5.47
C LYS A 215 -4.38 4.94 -4.85
N VAL A 216 -4.54 3.74 -5.44
CA VAL A 216 -5.41 2.68 -4.87
C VAL A 216 -4.82 2.09 -3.60
N PHE A 217 -3.53 1.73 -3.64
CA PHE A 217 -2.90 0.96 -2.57
C PHE A 217 -2.09 1.81 -1.58
N GLY A 218 -1.78 3.07 -1.89
CA GLY A 218 -0.82 3.92 -1.18
C GLY A 218 0.59 3.75 -1.78
N GLU A 219 1.30 4.86 -1.92
CA GLU A 219 2.64 4.87 -2.54
C GLU A 219 3.65 4.06 -1.72
N GLU A 220 3.49 4.02 -0.40
CA GLU A 220 4.30 3.27 0.54
C GLU A 220 4.13 1.75 0.43
N TYR A 221 3.00 1.26 -0.11
CA TYR A 221 2.67 -0.17 -0.28
C TYR A 221 2.85 -0.66 -1.72
N VAL A 222 3.46 0.15 -2.57
CA VAL A 222 3.80 -0.21 -3.95
C VAL A 222 5.30 -0.45 -4.07
N GLN A 223 5.68 -1.66 -4.47
CA GLN A 223 7.07 -1.95 -4.84
C GLN A 223 7.33 -1.36 -6.21
N GLU A 224 8.24 -0.43 -6.30
CA GLU A 224 8.75 0.08 -7.56
C GLU A 224 9.87 -0.80 -8.11
N ARG A 225 10.32 -0.48 -9.33
CA ARG A 225 11.47 -1.16 -9.92
C ARG A 225 12.65 -1.17 -8.94
N PRO A 226 13.25 -2.34 -8.67
CA PRO A 226 14.42 -2.45 -7.83
C PRO A 226 15.56 -1.58 -8.36
N GLN A 227 16.20 -0.84 -7.46
CA GLN A 227 17.38 -0.02 -7.77
C GLN A 227 18.64 -0.78 -7.44
N LYS A 228 19.76 -0.46 -8.14
CA LYS A 228 21.08 -1.00 -7.78
C LYS A 228 21.38 -0.71 -6.31
N GLY A 229 21.73 -1.77 -5.57
CA GLY A 229 22.06 -1.69 -4.17
C GLY A 229 22.13 -3.05 -3.51
N ASN A 230 22.50 -3.07 -2.24
CA ASN A 230 22.70 -4.34 -1.54
C ASN A 230 21.38 -5.09 -1.24
N PHE A 231 20.23 -4.37 -1.23
CA PHE A 231 18.96 -4.92 -0.80
C PHE A 231 17.80 -4.46 -1.71
N PRO A 232 17.81 -4.79 -3.01
CA PRO A 232 16.89 -4.23 -4.00
C PRO A 232 15.40 -4.61 -3.75
N LEU A 233 15.15 -5.70 -3.02
CA LEU A 233 13.79 -6.21 -2.75
C LEU A 233 13.39 -6.14 -1.27
N LEU A 234 14.15 -5.40 -0.43
CA LEU A 234 13.91 -5.36 1.02
C LEU A 234 12.47 -4.96 1.40
N ARG A 235 11.89 -4.03 0.66
CA ARG A 235 10.52 -3.54 0.91
C ARG A 235 9.44 -4.52 0.46
N LEU A 236 9.74 -5.48 -0.42
CA LEU A 236 8.75 -6.34 -1.08
C LEU A 236 7.87 -7.13 -0.09
N GLU A 237 8.39 -7.47 1.09
CA GLU A 237 7.65 -8.20 2.12
C GLU A 237 6.34 -7.51 2.51
N ASN A 238 6.33 -6.18 2.59
CA ASN A 238 5.19 -5.39 3.03
C ASN A 238 4.40 -4.79 1.86
N MET A 239 4.78 -5.09 0.62
CA MET A 239 4.15 -4.50 -0.54
C MET A 239 2.86 -5.22 -0.91
N ARG A 240 1.86 -4.44 -1.31
CA ARG A 240 0.58 -4.94 -1.79
C ARG A 240 0.57 -5.21 -3.28
N VAL A 241 1.34 -4.45 -4.02
CA VAL A 241 1.48 -4.55 -5.47
C VAL A 241 2.89 -4.16 -5.88
N ALA A 242 3.39 -4.71 -6.96
CA ALA A 242 4.63 -4.28 -7.60
C ALA A 242 4.32 -3.64 -8.96
N VAL A 243 4.82 -2.43 -9.19
CA VAL A 243 4.74 -1.72 -10.46
C VAL A 243 6.16 -1.43 -10.90
N LEU A 244 6.69 -2.26 -11.79
CA LEU A 244 8.04 -2.16 -12.32
C LEU A 244 8.02 -1.23 -13.55
N ASP A 245 8.10 0.07 -13.29
CA ASP A 245 8.09 1.08 -14.36
C ASP A 245 9.46 1.16 -15.04
N GLU A 246 9.47 1.33 -16.36
CA GLU A 246 10.68 1.29 -17.20
C GLU A 246 11.58 0.07 -16.96
N TRP A 247 10.94 -1.11 -16.78
CA TRP A 247 11.65 -2.34 -16.53
C TRP A 247 12.56 -2.71 -17.71
N ASP A 248 13.77 -3.19 -17.37
CA ASP A 248 14.70 -3.88 -18.23
C ASP A 248 15.28 -5.11 -17.50
N LEU A 249 15.89 -6.01 -18.27
CA LEU A 249 16.59 -7.17 -17.69
C LEU A 249 17.99 -6.74 -17.24
N ASP A 250 18.09 -6.26 -15.99
CA ASP A 250 19.36 -5.95 -15.32
C ASP A 250 19.69 -7.05 -14.30
N GLU A 251 20.47 -8.03 -14.73
CA GLU A 251 20.86 -9.17 -13.90
C GLU A 251 21.79 -8.78 -12.74
N ASP A 252 22.48 -7.64 -12.82
CA ASP A 252 23.32 -7.11 -11.75
C ASP A 252 22.45 -6.62 -10.57
N THR A 253 21.28 -6.06 -10.87
CA THR A 253 20.34 -5.60 -9.84
C THR A 253 19.45 -6.73 -9.35
N LEU A 254 18.93 -7.56 -10.26
CA LEU A 254 18.03 -8.66 -9.93
C LEU A 254 18.27 -9.85 -10.86
N PRO A 255 18.89 -10.94 -10.36
CA PRO A 255 19.17 -12.12 -11.16
C PRO A 255 17.93 -12.66 -11.87
N LEU A 256 18.09 -13.10 -13.12
CA LEU A 256 17.00 -13.65 -13.93
C LEU A 256 16.29 -14.81 -13.22
N SER A 257 17.03 -15.66 -12.51
CA SER A 257 16.46 -16.77 -11.72
C SER A 257 15.49 -16.27 -10.64
N THR A 258 15.81 -15.16 -9.96
CA THR A 258 14.93 -14.54 -8.97
C THR A 258 13.70 -13.93 -9.64
N GLN A 259 13.85 -13.25 -10.78
CA GLN A 259 12.74 -12.73 -11.55
C GLN A 259 11.78 -13.83 -12.02
N LEU A 260 12.31 -14.98 -12.46
CA LEU A 260 11.52 -16.14 -12.84
C LEU A 260 10.66 -16.66 -11.70
N LEU A 261 11.24 -16.80 -10.49
CA LEU A 261 10.49 -17.23 -9.31
C LEU A 261 9.42 -16.21 -8.92
N TRP A 262 9.78 -14.92 -8.92
CA TRP A 262 8.86 -13.85 -8.59
C TRP A 262 7.68 -13.78 -9.56
N PHE A 263 7.97 -13.81 -10.87
CA PHE A 263 6.93 -13.76 -11.91
C PHE A 263 6.10 -15.04 -11.99
N GLU A 264 6.56 -16.14 -11.45
CA GLU A 264 5.79 -17.39 -11.31
C GLU A 264 4.94 -17.42 -10.01
N GLY A 265 5.22 -16.50 -9.06
CA GLY A 265 4.57 -16.50 -7.75
C GLY A 265 5.12 -17.54 -6.79
N LYS A 266 6.35 -18.00 -7.03
CA LYS A 266 7.07 -18.92 -6.15
C LYS A 266 7.83 -18.18 -5.08
N ALA A 267 8.09 -18.87 -3.97
CA ALA A 267 8.91 -18.34 -2.91
C ALA A 267 10.39 -18.21 -3.33
N PHE A 268 11.05 -17.14 -2.92
CA PHE A 268 12.48 -16.92 -3.16
C PHE A 268 13.13 -16.14 -2.01
N PRO A 269 14.45 -16.29 -1.78
CA PRO A 269 15.16 -15.59 -0.73
C PRO A 269 15.37 -14.12 -1.08
N ILE A 270 15.12 -13.23 -0.12
CA ILE A 270 15.47 -11.81 -0.17
C ILE A 270 16.61 -11.56 0.81
N THR A 271 17.68 -10.91 0.34
CA THR A 271 18.80 -10.50 1.17
C THR A 271 18.39 -9.33 2.07
N ARG A 272 18.71 -9.43 3.36
CA ARG A 272 18.49 -8.39 4.36
C ARG A 272 19.83 -7.86 4.91
N PRO A 273 19.86 -6.63 5.45
CA PRO A 273 20.98 -6.17 6.25
C PRO A 273 21.26 -7.15 7.38
N GLN A 274 22.53 -7.53 7.56
CA GLN A 274 22.93 -8.39 8.67
C GLN A 274 22.92 -7.56 9.96
N ASN A 275 22.05 -7.91 10.88
CA ASN A 275 21.99 -7.40 12.24
C ASN A 275 22.35 -8.52 13.21
N LYS A 276 22.70 -8.19 14.47
CA LYS A 276 22.96 -9.19 15.52
C LYS A 276 21.82 -10.19 15.73
N ASP A 277 20.59 -9.80 15.35
CA ASP A 277 19.37 -10.57 15.58
C ASP A 277 18.81 -11.26 14.32
N TYR A 278 19.43 -11.08 13.13
CA TYR A 278 18.91 -11.61 11.86
C TYR A 278 19.97 -12.30 11.01
N THR A 279 19.69 -13.51 10.60
CA THR A 279 20.50 -14.32 9.69
C THR A 279 20.21 -13.96 8.23
N GLY A 280 20.67 -12.84 7.77
CA GLY A 280 20.89 -12.46 6.36
C GLY A 280 19.84 -12.70 5.25
N HIS A 281 18.91 -13.64 5.39
CA HIS A 281 17.93 -13.97 4.33
C HIS A 281 16.51 -14.10 4.88
N LEU A 282 15.56 -13.50 4.15
CA LEU A 282 14.12 -13.70 4.34
C LEU A 282 13.58 -14.52 3.17
N LEU A 283 12.81 -15.55 3.43
CA LEU A 283 12.08 -16.26 2.38
C LEU A 283 10.78 -15.49 2.06
N TYR A 284 10.76 -14.78 0.95
CA TYR A 284 9.56 -14.11 0.45
C TYR A 284 8.56 -15.16 -0.06
N ARG A 285 7.35 -15.11 0.47
CA ARG A 285 6.21 -15.97 0.09
C ARG A 285 4.99 -15.15 -0.29
N GLY A 286 5.19 -13.85 -0.46
CA GLY A 286 4.08 -12.95 -0.76
C GLY A 286 3.53 -13.15 -2.16
N THR A 287 2.27 -12.80 -2.31
CA THR A 287 1.51 -12.90 -3.55
C THR A 287 1.20 -11.54 -4.16
N ALA A 288 2.04 -10.52 -3.89
CA ALA A 288 1.83 -9.21 -4.48
C ALA A 288 1.82 -9.32 -6.01
N PRO A 289 0.76 -8.86 -6.71
CA PRO A 289 0.71 -8.89 -8.16
C PRO A 289 1.79 -7.98 -8.74
N VAL A 290 2.31 -8.38 -9.91
CA VAL A 290 3.37 -7.65 -10.60
C VAL A 290 2.83 -7.09 -11.90
N PHE A 291 3.03 -5.79 -12.11
CA PHE A 291 2.73 -5.06 -13.33
C PHE A 291 4.02 -4.44 -13.85
N VAL A 292 4.22 -4.49 -15.16
CA VAL A 292 5.46 -4.06 -15.78
C VAL A 292 5.18 -3.04 -16.88
N THR A 293 5.95 -1.97 -16.94
CA THR A 293 6.07 -1.16 -18.15
C THR A 293 7.49 -1.28 -18.69
N CYS A 294 7.66 -1.35 -19.99
CA CYS A 294 8.98 -1.41 -20.60
C CYS A 294 9.01 -0.78 -21.99
N LYS A 295 10.21 -0.58 -22.50
CA LYS A 295 10.44 -0.25 -23.90
C LYS A 295 10.63 -1.52 -24.72
N GLU A 296 10.26 -1.48 -26.01
CA GLU A 296 10.51 -2.59 -26.94
C GLU A 296 12.00 -2.97 -26.97
N ALA A 297 12.89 -1.98 -26.86
CA ALA A 297 14.33 -2.19 -26.78
C ALA A 297 14.78 -3.06 -25.59
N ALA A 298 14.05 -3.06 -24.50
CA ALA A 298 14.33 -3.90 -23.32
C ALA A 298 13.90 -5.36 -23.53
N LEU A 299 12.77 -5.59 -24.18
CA LEU A 299 12.25 -6.95 -24.46
C LEU A 299 12.78 -7.55 -25.77
N GLY A 300 13.15 -6.75 -26.74
CA GLY A 300 13.60 -7.20 -28.06
C GLY A 300 14.71 -8.25 -28.01
N PRO A 301 15.81 -8.02 -27.29
CA PRO A 301 16.88 -9.01 -27.15
C PRO A 301 16.42 -10.33 -26.53
N ILE A 302 15.54 -10.24 -25.52
CA ILE A 302 14.96 -11.42 -24.83
C ILE A 302 14.09 -12.21 -25.81
N MET A 303 13.24 -11.52 -26.59
CA MET A 303 12.37 -12.13 -27.59
C MET A 303 13.18 -12.78 -28.72
N CYS A 304 14.23 -12.13 -29.19
CA CYS A 304 15.12 -12.69 -30.23
C CYS A 304 15.82 -13.96 -29.72
N LYS A 305 16.38 -13.93 -28.51
CA LYS A 305 17.03 -15.10 -27.92
C LYS A 305 16.06 -16.24 -27.68
N ALA A 306 14.86 -15.95 -27.13
CA ALA A 306 13.82 -16.95 -26.95
C ALA A 306 13.38 -17.58 -28.26
N LYS A 307 13.22 -16.81 -29.34
CA LYS A 307 12.90 -17.32 -30.68
C LYS A 307 13.98 -18.24 -31.22
N ALA A 308 15.26 -17.86 -31.07
CA ALA A 308 16.39 -18.70 -31.48
C ALA A 308 16.42 -20.03 -30.71
N CYS A 309 16.19 -19.99 -29.38
CA CYS A 309 16.10 -21.19 -28.55
C CYS A 309 14.94 -22.11 -28.97
N LEU A 310 13.79 -21.55 -29.29
CA LEU A 310 12.63 -22.32 -29.77
C LEU A 310 12.92 -23.00 -31.12
N GLN A 311 13.60 -22.30 -32.05
CA GLN A 311 13.99 -22.85 -33.34
C GLN A 311 15.02 -23.97 -33.19
N ALA A 312 15.96 -23.84 -32.24
CA ALA A 312 16.92 -24.86 -31.91
C ALA A 312 16.38 -25.99 -31.01
N GLN A 313 15.09 -25.93 -30.63
CA GLN A 313 14.46 -26.87 -29.68
C GLN A 313 15.19 -26.96 -28.34
N THR A 314 15.87 -25.87 -27.93
CA THR A 314 16.58 -25.78 -26.65
C THR A 314 15.80 -24.98 -25.64
N ALA A 315 15.81 -25.41 -24.37
CA ALA A 315 15.21 -24.64 -23.29
C ALA A 315 16.13 -23.47 -22.89
N CYS A 316 15.57 -22.27 -22.79
CA CYS A 316 16.31 -21.14 -22.24
C CYS A 316 15.44 -20.34 -21.26
N GLN A 317 16.10 -19.60 -20.35
CA GLN A 317 15.42 -18.85 -19.31
C GLN A 317 14.56 -17.71 -19.87
N GLU A 318 14.96 -17.12 -20.97
CA GLU A 318 14.23 -16.07 -21.69
C GLU A 318 12.88 -16.57 -22.22
N THR A 319 12.83 -17.78 -22.75
CA THR A 319 11.57 -18.43 -23.14
C THR A 319 10.66 -18.62 -21.92
N MET A 320 11.23 -19.05 -20.80
CA MET A 320 10.49 -19.23 -19.55
C MET A 320 9.95 -17.90 -19.00
N LEU A 321 10.73 -16.81 -19.12
CA LEU A 321 10.32 -15.47 -18.71
C LEU A 321 9.14 -14.98 -19.55
N LEU A 322 9.24 -15.06 -20.88
CA LEU A 322 8.18 -14.61 -21.78
C LEU A 322 6.88 -15.40 -21.62
N ARG A 323 6.94 -16.69 -21.29
CA ARG A 323 5.72 -17.49 -21.00
C ARG A 323 4.97 -17.01 -19.76
N ARG A 324 5.64 -16.30 -18.83
CA ARG A 324 5.04 -15.73 -17.63
C ARG A 324 4.49 -14.32 -17.83
N MET A 325 4.69 -13.75 -19.01
CA MET A 325 4.28 -12.38 -19.35
C MET A 325 3.14 -12.41 -20.37
N ARG A 326 2.21 -11.49 -20.24
CA ARG A 326 1.29 -11.11 -21.29
C ARG A 326 1.57 -9.67 -21.70
N ILE A 327 2.03 -9.51 -22.94
CA ILE A 327 2.53 -8.25 -23.46
C ILE A 327 1.42 -7.54 -24.22
N TYR A 328 1.14 -6.31 -23.82
CA TYR A 328 0.24 -5.37 -24.49
C TYR A 328 1.07 -4.26 -25.10
N SER A 329 1.11 -4.19 -26.42
CA SER A 329 1.96 -3.23 -27.15
C SER A 329 1.23 -1.92 -27.41
N LEU A 330 1.83 -0.82 -26.97
CA LEU A 330 1.39 0.54 -27.24
C LEU A 330 2.36 1.17 -28.24
N THR A 331 1.85 1.59 -29.39
CA THR A 331 2.65 2.16 -30.48
C THR A 331 2.28 3.60 -30.78
N VAL A 332 1.08 4.03 -30.34
CA VAL A 332 0.56 5.38 -30.56
C VAL A 332 0.72 6.18 -29.27
N PRO A 333 1.41 7.33 -29.30
CA PRO A 333 1.57 8.19 -28.14
C PRO A 333 0.22 8.71 -27.60
N LEU A 334 0.13 8.88 -26.27
CA LEU A 334 -0.98 9.55 -25.62
C LEU A 334 -0.81 11.06 -25.76
N CYS A 335 -1.63 11.70 -26.61
CA CYS A 335 -1.64 13.14 -26.75
C CYS A 335 -2.65 13.75 -25.78
N ILE A 336 -2.15 14.48 -24.79
CA ILE A 336 -2.95 15.33 -23.91
C ILE A 336 -2.73 16.79 -24.36
N PRO A 337 -3.78 17.58 -24.62
CA PRO A 337 -3.64 18.97 -25.05
C PRO A 337 -2.81 19.80 -24.04
N GLU A 338 -2.03 20.75 -24.57
CA GLU A 338 -1.27 21.67 -23.72
C GLU A 338 -2.18 22.42 -22.74
N GLY A 339 -1.72 22.52 -21.48
CA GLY A 339 -2.48 23.17 -20.41
C GLY A 339 -3.49 22.28 -19.70
N GLN A 340 -3.78 21.07 -20.21
CA GLN A 340 -4.67 20.14 -19.54
C GLN A 340 -3.86 19.14 -18.68
N LYS A 341 -3.97 19.27 -17.34
CA LYS A 341 -3.41 18.28 -16.41
C LYS A 341 -4.44 17.18 -16.18
N VAL A 342 -4.10 15.96 -16.56
CA VAL A 342 -4.88 14.76 -16.22
C VAL A 342 -4.16 14.03 -15.11
N THR A 343 -4.73 14.10 -13.90
CA THR A 343 -4.19 13.42 -12.72
C THR A 343 -4.66 11.99 -12.63
N GLU A 344 -3.85 11.14 -12.03
CA GLU A 344 -4.21 9.75 -11.75
C GLU A 344 -5.45 9.68 -10.86
N CYS A 345 -6.42 8.86 -11.26
CA CYS A 345 -7.66 8.68 -10.52
C CYS A 345 -7.90 7.22 -10.17
N ALA A 346 -7.73 6.90 -8.88
CA ALA A 346 -7.99 5.55 -8.35
C ALA A 346 -9.42 5.07 -8.62
N CYS A 347 -10.40 5.95 -8.44
CA CYS A 347 -11.82 5.64 -8.64
C CYS A 347 -12.12 5.30 -10.11
N CYS A 348 -11.68 6.15 -11.05
CA CYS A 348 -11.89 5.93 -12.48
C CYS A 348 -11.20 4.64 -12.97
N PHE A 349 -9.97 4.40 -12.52
CA PHE A 349 -9.23 3.19 -12.83
C PHE A 349 -9.96 1.95 -12.32
N ALA A 350 -10.32 1.93 -11.04
CA ALA A 350 -10.98 0.78 -10.44
C ALA A 350 -12.36 0.50 -11.09
N LYS A 351 -13.14 1.55 -11.40
CA LYS A 351 -14.41 1.40 -12.13
C LYS A 351 -14.21 0.83 -13.53
N LEU A 352 -13.17 1.29 -14.24
CA LEU A 352 -12.88 0.83 -15.60
C LEU A 352 -12.48 -0.65 -15.60
N VAL A 353 -11.59 -1.04 -14.70
CA VAL A 353 -11.16 -2.44 -14.53
C VAL A 353 -12.33 -3.33 -14.16
N CYS A 354 -13.15 -2.96 -13.18
CA CYS A 354 -14.33 -3.74 -12.78
C CYS A 354 -15.36 -3.87 -13.91
N HIS A 355 -15.57 -2.81 -14.69
CA HIS A 355 -16.50 -2.81 -15.81
C HIS A 355 -16.14 -3.87 -16.86
N TYR A 356 -14.89 -3.86 -17.33
CA TYR A 356 -14.45 -4.81 -18.36
C TYR A 356 -14.26 -6.23 -17.83
N ALA A 357 -13.79 -6.41 -16.58
CA ALA A 357 -13.70 -7.72 -15.97
C ALA A 357 -15.08 -8.42 -15.78
N ALA A 358 -16.14 -7.65 -15.54
CA ALA A 358 -17.51 -8.18 -15.48
C ALA A 358 -18.05 -8.59 -16.86
N THR A 359 -17.51 -8.03 -17.94
CA THR A 359 -17.92 -8.37 -19.31
C THR A 359 -17.36 -9.72 -19.76
N ASP A 360 -16.18 -10.10 -19.28
CA ASP A 360 -15.53 -11.39 -19.57
C ASP A 360 -16.25 -12.59 -18.91
N GLN A 361 -17.07 -12.34 -17.89
CA GLN A 361 -17.81 -13.41 -17.17
C GLN A 361 -19.18 -13.73 -17.78
N ARG A 362 -19.60 -13.02 -18.84
CA ARG A 362 -20.85 -13.25 -19.57
C ARG A 362 -20.59 -13.98 -20.87
#